data_ff1c8e29eeaeb552768a2050bbbb6aee
#
_entry.id   ff1c8e29eeaeb552768a2050bbbb6aee
#
_cell.length_a   1.000
_cell.length_b   1.000
_cell.length_c   1.000
_cell.angle_alpha   90.00
_cell.angle_beta   90.00
_cell.angle_gamma   90.00
#
_symmetry.space_group_name_H-M   'P 1'
#
loop_
_entity.id
_entity.type
_entity.pdbx_description
1 polymer ?
#
loop_
_entity_poly.entity_id
_entity_poly.type
_entity_poly.pdbx_seq_one_letter_code
_entity_poly.pdbx_strand_id
1 'polypeptide(L)'
;MKAKSILNQTRHRTFEVPSRSWKFYQEWNEAIFLHWEVEAEDIWPLLPNGIQLDTIDGKTWISLVAFNMNHIGMKRLPKLPHISDFHEINIRVYTIFNEKPSVYFLSMEGSKRSSCKVLKTLSKFPYQYSKMKRTEYSYESKSKRNLDSFYIEYRVGNKPVIKDDTDIWLTERYAVSQDYKANIIEYDVHHVEWPMQSITLKKLELDYPKFNHLINNKPDKIHYSKGVQVLTWDKKKHKQ
;
A
#
# COMPACT_ATOMS: atom_id res chain seq x y z
N MET A 1 4.27 19.05 6.30
CA MET A 1 5.69 18.94 6.76
C MET A 1 6.61 19.26 5.58
N LYS A 2 7.76 19.89 5.76
CA LYS A 2 8.70 20.12 4.64
C LYS A 2 9.45 18.80 4.35
N ALA A 3 9.71 18.48 3.07
CA ALA A 3 10.40 17.25 2.66
C ALA A 3 11.70 16.97 3.44
N LYS A 4 12.44 18.02 3.83
CA LYS A 4 13.63 17.92 4.66
C LYS A 4 13.34 17.31 6.06
N SER A 5 12.21 17.65 6.67
CA SER A 5 11.81 17.09 7.97
C SER A 5 11.45 15.61 7.87
N ILE A 6 10.86 15.18 6.75
CA ILE A 6 10.57 13.75 6.50
C ILE A 6 11.90 13.00 6.35
N LEU A 7 12.81 13.48 5.51
CA LEU A 7 14.11 12.85 5.22
C LEU A 7 15.02 12.70 6.45
N ASN A 8 14.85 13.54 7.46
CA ASN A 8 15.65 13.47 8.68
C ASN A 8 15.16 12.42 9.70
N GLN A 9 13.98 11.85 9.49
CA GLN A 9 13.41 10.83 10.39
C GLN A 9 13.62 9.44 9.79
N THR A 10 14.74 8.79 10.09
CA THR A 10 15.16 7.54 9.43
C THR A 10 15.35 6.35 10.40
N ARG A 11 15.27 6.57 11.72
CA ARG A 11 15.57 5.53 12.74
C ARG A 11 14.67 4.29 12.66
N HIS A 12 13.47 4.44 12.14
CA HIS A 12 12.47 3.37 12.00
C HIS A 12 12.65 2.53 10.72
N ARG A 13 13.65 2.87 9.87
CA ARG A 13 13.91 2.14 8.63
C ARG A 13 14.86 0.98 8.87
N THR A 14 14.63 -0.10 8.11
CA THR A 14 15.51 -1.28 8.09
C THR A 14 16.68 -1.16 7.12
N PHE A 15 16.67 -0.17 6.23
CA PHE A 15 17.75 0.13 5.28
C PHE A 15 17.83 1.64 5.00
N GLU A 16 18.94 2.10 4.50
CA GLU A 16 19.23 3.52 4.30
C GLU A 16 18.30 4.18 3.27
N VAL A 17 18.03 5.46 3.50
CA VAL A 17 17.39 6.32 2.50
C VAL A 17 18.33 6.51 1.32
N PRO A 18 17.84 6.41 0.06
CA PRO A 18 18.69 6.62 -1.10
C PRO A 18 19.39 7.98 -1.10
N SER A 19 20.69 8.01 -1.39
CA SER A 19 21.48 9.25 -1.51
C SER A 19 21.06 10.14 -2.70
N ARG A 20 20.46 9.54 -3.73
CA ARG A 20 19.88 10.26 -4.88
C ARG A 20 18.67 11.08 -4.50
N SER A 21 18.35 12.12 -5.28
CA SER A 21 17.19 13.00 -5.01
C SER A 21 15.85 12.25 -5.17
N TRP A 22 14.94 12.46 -4.22
CA TRP A 22 13.56 12.02 -4.38
C TRP A 22 12.88 12.74 -5.57
N LYS A 23 11.84 12.12 -6.15
CA LYS A 23 11.19 12.59 -7.38
C LYS A 23 9.73 12.97 -7.15
N PHE A 24 8.98 12.18 -6.38
CA PHE A 24 7.56 12.40 -6.16
C PHE A 24 7.25 12.61 -4.68
N TYR A 25 6.24 13.44 -4.42
CA TYR A 25 5.61 13.65 -3.14
C TYR A 25 4.17 13.16 -3.21
N GLN A 26 3.68 12.56 -2.13
CA GLN A 26 2.33 12.07 -1.98
C GLN A 26 1.90 12.22 -0.52
N GLU A 27 0.60 12.20 -0.28
CA GLU A 27 0.03 12.04 1.05
C GLU A 27 -0.91 10.84 1.05
N TRP A 28 -0.70 9.93 1.99
CA TRP A 28 -1.53 8.76 2.20
C TRP A 28 -2.32 8.98 3.48
N ASN A 29 -3.58 9.35 3.34
CA ASN A 29 -4.41 9.82 4.45
C ASN A 29 -5.52 8.82 4.78
N GLU A 30 -5.90 8.76 6.07
CA GLU A 30 -6.99 7.93 6.58
C GLU A 30 -6.85 6.46 6.16
N ALA A 31 -5.66 5.91 6.37
CA ALA A 31 -5.32 4.56 5.94
C ALA A 31 -5.90 3.50 6.90
N ILE A 32 -6.66 2.57 6.32
CA ILE A 32 -7.15 1.36 6.97
C ILE A 32 -6.33 0.20 6.42
N PHE A 33 -5.78 -0.61 7.31
CA PHE A 33 -5.03 -1.80 6.96
C PHE A 33 -5.77 -3.01 7.53
N LEU A 34 -6.04 -3.98 6.69
CA LEU A 34 -6.59 -5.27 7.06
C LEU A 34 -5.55 -6.32 6.69
N HIS A 35 -5.20 -7.19 7.62
CA HIS A 35 -4.12 -8.16 7.45
C HIS A 35 -4.62 -9.57 7.77
N TRP A 36 -4.25 -10.53 6.93
CA TRP A 36 -4.52 -11.95 7.13
C TRP A 36 -3.22 -12.73 7.09
N GLU A 37 -3.06 -13.63 8.06
CA GLU A 37 -2.06 -14.68 8.02
C GLU A 37 -2.48 -15.74 7.00
N VAL A 38 -1.58 -16.15 6.12
CA VAL A 38 -1.87 -17.07 5.02
C VAL A 38 -0.72 -18.05 4.83
N GLU A 39 -0.99 -19.20 4.23
CA GLU A 39 0.05 -20.18 3.92
C GLU A 39 0.95 -19.70 2.78
N ALA A 40 2.25 -20.00 2.89
CA ALA A 40 3.24 -19.58 1.90
C ALA A 40 2.97 -20.20 0.52
N GLU A 41 2.47 -21.41 0.51
CA GLU A 41 2.09 -22.18 -0.69
C GLU A 41 1.01 -21.50 -1.53
N ASP A 42 0.14 -20.72 -0.89
CA ASP A 42 -0.92 -19.96 -1.56
C ASP A 42 -0.40 -18.65 -2.17
N ILE A 43 0.71 -18.12 -1.64
CA ILE A 43 1.31 -16.87 -2.12
C ILE A 43 2.37 -17.09 -3.19
N TRP A 44 3.17 -18.13 -3.10
CA TRP A 44 4.27 -18.37 -4.08
C TRP A 44 3.83 -18.36 -5.54
N PRO A 45 2.68 -18.96 -5.93
CA PRO A 45 2.23 -18.91 -7.33
C PRO A 45 1.86 -17.52 -7.83
N LEU A 46 1.66 -16.55 -6.92
CA LEU A 46 1.29 -15.18 -7.24
C LEU A 46 2.50 -14.27 -7.44
N LEU A 47 3.70 -14.74 -7.05
CA LEU A 47 4.93 -13.96 -7.16
C LEU A 47 5.68 -14.30 -8.46
N PRO A 48 6.24 -13.30 -9.13
CA PRO A 48 7.10 -13.54 -10.29
C PRO A 48 8.46 -14.10 -9.84
N ASN A 49 9.14 -14.77 -10.75
CA ASN A 49 10.53 -15.23 -10.53
C ASN A 49 11.42 -14.05 -10.12
N GLY A 50 12.33 -14.30 -9.17
CA GLY A 50 13.30 -13.32 -8.68
C GLY A 50 12.82 -12.41 -7.56
N ILE A 51 11.54 -12.49 -7.16
CA ILE A 51 11.01 -11.87 -5.94
C ILE A 51 10.81 -12.96 -4.88
N GLN A 52 11.42 -12.78 -3.72
CA GLN A 52 11.30 -13.72 -2.60
C GLN A 52 10.15 -13.32 -1.67
N LEU A 53 9.42 -14.30 -1.17
CA LEU A 53 8.43 -14.08 -0.11
C LEU A 53 9.14 -13.73 1.19
N ASP A 54 8.65 -12.71 1.88
CA ASP A 54 9.14 -12.31 3.21
C ASP A 54 8.21 -12.87 4.29
N THR A 55 8.78 -13.24 5.42
CA THR A 55 8.06 -13.85 6.55
C THR A 55 8.46 -13.20 7.86
N ILE A 56 7.56 -13.22 8.83
CA ILE A 56 7.84 -12.90 10.23
C ILE A 56 7.42 -14.09 11.10
N ASP A 57 8.33 -14.56 11.95
CA ASP A 57 8.14 -15.74 12.81
C ASP A 57 7.65 -17.00 12.03
N GLY A 58 8.16 -17.15 10.78
CA GLY A 58 7.77 -18.24 9.89
C GLY A 58 6.41 -18.08 9.23
N LYS A 59 5.70 -16.98 9.46
CA LYS A 59 4.35 -16.71 8.95
C LYS A 59 4.39 -15.76 7.76
N THR A 60 3.48 -15.97 6.83
CA THR A 60 3.25 -15.12 5.67
C THR A 60 1.95 -14.33 5.80
N TRP A 61 1.90 -13.19 5.14
CA TRP A 61 0.78 -12.26 5.29
C TRP A 61 0.35 -11.67 3.96
N ILE A 62 -0.96 -11.47 3.83
CA ILE A 62 -1.56 -10.65 2.78
C ILE A 62 -2.29 -9.48 3.44
N SER A 63 -2.30 -8.33 2.78
CA SER A 63 -2.97 -7.14 3.31
C SER A 63 -3.80 -6.44 2.26
N LEU A 64 -4.98 -5.96 2.69
CA LEU A 64 -5.76 -4.96 1.96
C LEU A 64 -5.57 -3.62 2.65
N VAL A 65 -5.12 -2.61 1.90
CA VAL A 65 -4.93 -1.26 2.41
C VAL A 65 -5.81 -0.29 1.64
N ALA A 66 -6.66 0.43 2.37
CA ALA A 66 -7.62 1.38 1.82
C ALA A 66 -7.36 2.79 2.38
N PHE A 67 -7.08 3.77 1.52
CA PHE A 67 -6.69 5.13 1.95
C PHE A 67 -7.07 6.21 0.93
N ASN A 68 -6.84 7.47 1.30
CA ASN A 68 -6.95 8.61 0.42
C ASN A 68 -5.58 9.02 -0.08
N MET A 69 -5.38 8.95 -1.39
CA MET A 69 -4.19 9.46 -2.07
C MET A 69 -4.39 10.95 -2.36
N ASN A 70 -3.62 11.80 -1.72
CA ASN A 70 -3.73 13.26 -1.88
C ASN A 70 -2.41 13.90 -2.33
N HIS A 71 -2.52 15.08 -2.88
CA HIS A 71 -1.39 15.99 -3.16
C HIS A 71 -0.23 15.35 -3.95
N ILE A 72 -0.55 14.49 -4.93
CA ILE A 72 0.49 13.91 -5.78
C ILE A 72 1.18 15.02 -6.56
N GLY A 73 2.50 15.09 -6.45
CA GLY A 73 3.30 16.06 -7.15
C GLY A 73 4.71 15.56 -7.46
N MET A 74 5.32 16.16 -8.46
CA MET A 74 6.74 15.95 -8.75
C MET A 74 7.57 17.05 -8.11
N LYS A 75 8.77 16.71 -7.65
CA LYS A 75 9.73 17.71 -7.16
C LYS A 75 9.97 18.79 -8.22
N ARG A 76 9.83 20.06 -7.84
CA ARG A 76 10.01 21.24 -8.71
C ARG A 76 8.97 21.44 -9.82
N LEU A 77 7.88 20.66 -9.83
CA LEU A 77 6.78 20.88 -10.78
C LEU A 77 5.50 21.27 -10.03
N PRO A 78 4.57 21.97 -10.69
CA PRO A 78 3.26 22.24 -10.14
C PRO A 78 2.54 20.94 -9.78
N LYS A 79 1.68 20.99 -8.77
CA LYS A 79 0.79 19.88 -8.45
C LYS A 79 -0.09 19.56 -9.66
N LEU A 80 -0.42 18.31 -9.85
CA LEU A 80 -1.27 17.82 -10.94
C LEU A 80 -2.69 17.53 -10.41
N PRO A 81 -3.57 18.54 -10.27
CA PRO A 81 -4.85 18.40 -9.59
C PRO A 81 -5.76 17.38 -10.27
N HIS A 82 -5.64 17.19 -11.59
CA HIS A 82 -6.48 16.23 -12.33
C HIS A 82 -6.14 14.77 -12.08
N ILE A 83 -4.97 14.45 -11.52
CA ILE A 83 -4.55 13.08 -11.21
C ILE A 83 -4.32 12.84 -9.71
N SER A 84 -4.48 13.87 -8.90
CA SER A 84 -4.42 13.82 -7.45
C SER A 84 -5.82 13.65 -6.85
N ASP A 85 -5.87 13.39 -5.55
CA ASP A 85 -7.07 13.37 -4.72
C ASP A 85 -8.11 12.34 -5.17
N PHE A 86 -7.80 11.08 -4.89
CA PHE A 86 -8.66 9.95 -5.16
C PHE A 86 -8.53 8.90 -4.05
N HIS A 87 -9.53 8.04 -3.93
CA HIS A 87 -9.49 6.88 -3.04
C HIS A 87 -8.71 5.74 -3.69
N GLU A 88 -7.90 5.06 -2.91
CA GLU A 88 -7.12 3.90 -3.34
C GLU A 88 -7.37 2.69 -2.43
N ILE A 89 -7.44 1.52 -3.04
CA ILE A 89 -7.35 0.23 -2.36
C ILE A 89 -6.26 -0.57 -3.04
N ASN A 90 -5.37 -1.18 -2.27
CA ASN A 90 -4.44 -2.17 -2.80
C ASN A 90 -4.47 -3.46 -1.99
N ILE A 91 -4.26 -4.59 -2.67
CA ILE A 91 -3.98 -5.88 -2.08
C ILE A 91 -2.52 -6.15 -2.32
N ARG A 92 -1.78 -6.43 -1.24
CA ARG A 92 -0.32 -6.59 -1.28
C ARG A 92 0.14 -7.75 -0.43
N VAL A 93 1.28 -8.29 -0.82
CA VAL A 93 2.04 -9.28 -0.04
C VAL A 93 3.42 -8.72 0.27
N TYR A 94 4.11 -9.34 1.19
CA TYR A 94 5.40 -8.90 1.72
C TYR A 94 6.51 -9.71 1.09
N THR A 95 7.53 -9.02 0.61
CA THR A 95 8.57 -9.63 -0.23
C THR A 95 9.95 -9.09 0.12
N ILE A 96 10.98 -9.81 -0.28
CA ILE A 96 12.37 -9.36 -0.29
C ILE A 96 12.84 -9.30 -1.74
N PHE A 97 13.39 -8.17 -2.13
CA PHE A 97 14.03 -7.99 -3.42
C PHE A 97 15.32 -7.17 -3.28
N ASN A 98 16.44 -7.68 -3.81
CA ASN A 98 17.77 -7.09 -3.62
C ASN A 98 18.06 -6.78 -2.14
N GLU A 99 17.82 -7.77 -1.26
CA GLU A 99 18.04 -7.69 0.19
C GLU A 99 17.18 -6.62 0.91
N LYS A 100 16.20 -6.03 0.22
CA LYS A 100 15.31 -5.03 0.79
C LYS A 100 13.93 -5.61 1.09
N PRO A 101 13.44 -5.49 2.33
CA PRO A 101 12.04 -5.71 2.64
C PRO A 101 11.16 -4.77 1.80
N SER A 102 10.26 -5.36 1.00
CA SER A 102 9.41 -4.64 0.05
C SER A 102 7.98 -5.15 0.11
N VAL A 103 7.09 -4.48 -0.61
CA VAL A 103 5.76 -4.99 -0.90
C VAL A 103 5.63 -5.28 -2.40
N TYR A 104 4.80 -6.27 -2.72
CA TYR A 104 4.38 -6.58 -4.08
C TYR A 104 2.86 -6.43 -4.18
N PHE A 105 2.38 -5.66 -5.17
CA PHE A 105 0.95 -5.41 -5.36
C PHE A 105 0.30 -6.48 -6.22
N LEU A 106 -0.62 -7.24 -5.65
CA LEU A 106 -1.47 -8.19 -6.37
C LEU A 106 -2.61 -7.47 -7.11
N SER A 107 -3.14 -6.40 -6.51
CA SER A 107 -4.17 -5.54 -7.09
C SER A 107 -4.05 -4.12 -6.60
N MET A 108 -4.39 -3.16 -7.47
CA MET A 108 -4.52 -1.75 -7.10
C MET A 108 -5.76 -1.14 -7.76
N GLU A 109 -6.60 -0.55 -6.96
CA GLU A 109 -7.82 0.11 -7.39
C GLU A 109 -7.76 1.60 -7.07
N GLY A 110 -8.28 2.44 -7.97
CA GLY A 110 -8.41 3.88 -7.75
C GLY A 110 -9.79 4.40 -8.17
N SER A 111 -10.30 5.37 -7.43
CA SER A 111 -11.64 5.94 -7.67
C SER A 111 -11.71 6.92 -8.85
N LYS A 112 -10.59 7.25 -9.48
CA LYS A 112 -10.51 8.24 -10.57
C LYS A 112 -9.86 7.64 -11.81
N ARG A 113 -10.63 7.54 -12.90
CA ARG A 113 -10.16 6.90 -14.16
C ARG A 113 -8.91 7.53 -14.74
N SER A 114 -8.82 8.86 -14.75
CA SER A 114 -7.65 9.60 -15.23
C SER A 114 -6.41 9.25 -14.41
N SER A 115 -6.52 9.25 -13.08
CA SER A 115 -5.44 8.90 -12.16
C SER A 115 -4.95 7.47 -12.39
N CYS A 116 -5.87 6.49 -12.46
CA CYS A 116 -5.52 5.10 -12.73
C CYS A 116 -4.76 4.94 -14.06
N LYS A 117 -5.23 5.60 -15.14
CA LYS A 117 -4.57 5.53 -16.46
C LYS A 117 -3.15 6.12 -16.42
N VAL A 118 -3.00 7.30 -15.83
CA VAL A 118 -1.70 7.97 -15.73
C VAL A 118 -0.74 7.20 -14.84
N LEU A 119 -1.19 6.82 -13.63
CA LEU A 119 -0.36 6.08 -12.68
C LEU A 119 0.05 4.72 -13.23
N LYS A 120 -0.87 3.96 -13.84
CA LYS A 120 -0.54 2.69 -14.52
C LYS A 120 0.55 2.87 -15.57
N THR A 121 0.49 3.95 -16.35
CA THR A 121 1.47 4.22 -17.41
C THR A 121 2.83 4.63 -16.83
N LEU A 122 2.85 5.46 -15.78
CA LEU A 122 4.09 6.00 -15.20
C LEU A 122 4.75 5.00 -14.24
N SER A 123 4.00 4.46 -13.29
CA SER A 123 4.54 3.56 -12.27
C SER A 123 4.67 2.11 -12.75
N LYS A 124 3.87 1.70 -13.73
CA LYS A 124 3.73 0.31 -14.18
C LYS A 124 3.00 -0.59 -13.17
N PHE A 125 2.46 -0.03 -12.10
CA PHE A 125 1.64 -0.76 -11.14
C PHE A 125 0.29 -1.18 -11.74
N PRO A 126 -0.38 -2.22 -11.21
CA PRO A 126 -1.59 -2.82 -11.78
C PRO A 126 -2.87 -2.00 -11.51
N TYR A 127 -2.80 -0.67 -11.60
CA TYR A 127 -3.95 0.21 -11.36
C TYR A 127 -5.16 -0.10 -12.23
N GLN A 128 -6.31 -0.18 -11.58
CA GLN A 128 -7.62 -0.35 -12.20
C GLN A 128 -8.61 0.66 -11.61
N TYR A 129 -9.64 1.00 -12.38
CA TYR A 129 -10.69 1.88 -11.90
C TYR A 129 -11.76 1.09 -11.14
N SER A 130 -12.14 1.58 -9.96
CA SER A 130 -13.30 1.11 -9.20
C SER A 130 -14.15 2.29 -8.75
N LYS A 131 -15.46 2.10 -8.69
CA LYS A 131 -16.35 3.10 -8.11
C LYS A 131 -16.23 3.03 -6.60
N MET A 132 -15.77 4.11 -5.98
CA MET A 132 -15.56 4.17 -4.55
C MET A 132 -16.36 5.30 -3.91
N LYS A 133 -16.79 5.08 -2.68
CA LYS A 133 -17.39 6.08 -1.81
C LYS A 133 -16.86 5.88 -0.39
N ARG A 134 -16.51 6.99 0.25
CA ARG A 134 -16.04 6.98 1.63
C ARG A 134 -16.79 8.01 2.44
N THR A 135 -17.09 7.67 3.67
CA THR A 135 -17.62 8.54 4.71
C THR A 135 -16.71 8.48 5.94
N GLU A 136 -17.02 9.20 6.99
CA GLU A 136 -16.31 9.11 8.27
C GLU A 136 -16.34 7.69 8.86
N TYR A 137 -17.41 6.92 8.59
CA TYR A 137 -17.67 5.64 9.24
C TYR A 137 -17.70 4.45 8.29
N SER A 138 -17.56 4.67 7.00
CA SER A 138 -17.64 3.61 6.02
C SER A 138 -16.78 3.86 4.80
N TYR A 139 -16.38 2.78 4.15
CA TYR A 139 -15.70 2.83 2.86
C TYR A 139 -16.24 1.71 1.96
N GLU A 140 -16.60 2.05 0.73
CA GLU A 140 -17.14 1.14 -0.27
C GLU A 140 -16.33 1.22 -1.57
N SER A 141 -16.05 0.07 -2.18
CA SER A 141 -15.50 -0.05 -3.53
C SER A 141 -16.24 -1.12 -4.32
N LYS A 142 -16.49 -0.85 -5.62
CA LYS A 142 -17.05 -1.81 -6.57
C LYS A 142 -16.37 -1.71 -7.92
N SER A 143 -15.73 -2.79 -8.35
CA SER A 143 -15.10 -2.95 -9.66
C SER A 143 -16.01 -3.71 -10.60
N LYS A 144 -16.48 -3.04 -11.68
CA LYS A 144 -17.27 -3.75 -12.72
C LYS A 144 -16.41 -4.70 -13.58
N ARG A 145 -15.11 -4.45 -13.67
CA ARG A 145 -14.22 -5.22 -14.54
C ARG A 145 -13.82 -6.55 -13.93
N ASN A 146 -13.45 -6.54 -12.65
CA ASN A 146 -12.95 -7.71 -11.94
C ASN A 146 -14.01 -8.37 -11.08
N LEU A 147 -15.18 -7.72 -10.93
CA LEU A 147 -16.25 -8.08 -10.01
C LEU A 147 -15.85 -7.97 -8.54
N ASP A 148 -14.72 -7.29 -8.27
CA ASP A 148 -14.25 -7.05 -6.90
C ASP A 148 -15.22 -6.12 -6.16
N SER A 149 -15.49 -6.42 -4.90
CA SER A 149 -16.25 -5.56 -4.00
C SER A 149 -15.67 -5.53 -2.60
N PHE A 150 -15.74 -4.36 -2.00
CA PHE A 150 -15.28 -4.07 -0.64
C PHE A 150 -16.29 -3.16 0.04
N TYR A 151 -16.70 -3.52 1.25
CA TYR A 151 -17.47 -2.66 2.12
C TYR A 151 -17.01 -2.83 3.56
N ILE A 152 -16.73 -1.72 4.24
CA ILE A 152 -16.36 -1.70 5.65
C ILE A 152 -17.10 -0.59 6.38
N GLU A 153 -17.64 -0.93 7.57
CA GLU A 153 -18.06 0.03 8.59
C GLU A 153 -17.12 -0.03 9.77
N TYR A 154 -16.67 1.13 10.24
CA TYR A 154 -15.66 1.22 11.28
C TYR A 154 -15.86 2.45 12.17
N ARG A 155 -15.20 2.44 13.32
CA ARG A 155 -15.03 3.63 14.17
C ARG A 155 -13.58 3.75 14.57
N VAL A 156 -13.04 4.94 14.40
CA VAL A 156 -11.68 5.29 14.81
C VAL A 156 -11.74 5.80 16.24
N GLY A 157 -10.88 5.24 17.08
CA GLY A 157 -10.70 5.72 18.46
C GLY A 157 -9.63 6.80 18.54
N ASN A 158 -9.59 7.51 19.67
CA ASN A 158 -8.61 8.57 19.89
C ASN A 158 -7.30 8.08 20.53
N LYS A 159 -7.23 6.82 20.93
CA LYS A 159 -6.03 6.28 21.61
C LYS A 159 -4.98 5.90 20.57
N PRO A 160 -3.73 6.35 20.73
CA PRO A 160 -2.63 5.82 19.95
C PRO A 160 -2.42 4.33 20.26
N VAL A 161 -2.00 3.58 19.27
CA VAL A 161 -1.66 2.16 19.39
C VAL A 161 -0.14 2.04 19.42
N ILE A 162 0.38 1.33 20.41
CA ILE A 162 1.78 0.92 20.45
C ILE A 162 1.90 -0.33 19.59
N LYS A 163 2.71 -0.24 18.55
CA LYS A 163 2.93 -1.33 17.60
C LYS A 163 3.81 -2.41 18.21
N ASP A 164 3.43 -3.67 18.07
CA ASP A 164 4.31 -4.82 18.27
C ASP A 164 5.23 -5.03 17.05
N ASP A 165 6.14 -6.01 17.11
CA ASP A 165 7.08 -6.30 16.04
C ASP A 165 6.37 -6.69 14.73
N THR A 166 5.27 -7.46 14.84
CA THR A 166 4.45 -7.82 13.69
C THR A 166 3.76 -6.59 13.07
N ASP A 167 3.23 -5.69 13.90
CA ASP A 167 2.61 -4.45 13.42
C ASP A 167 3.61 -3.57 12.66
N ILE A 168 4.84 -3.45 13.19
CA ILE A 168 5.94 -2.74 12.54
C ILE A 168 6.28 -3.42 11.22
N TRP A 169 6.46 -4.73 11.21
CA TRP A 169 6.78 -5.50 10.02
C TRP A 169 5.72 -5.36 8.93
N LEU A 170 4.42 -5.38 9.28
CA LEU A 170 3.29 -5.24 8.37
C LEU A 170 3.16 -3.81 7.79
N THR A 171 3.55 -2.79 8.52
CA THR A 171 3.21 -1.41 8.16
C THR A 171 4.42 -0.57 7.73
N GLU A 172 5.63 -0.87 8.22
CA GLU A 172 6.83 -0.08 7.95
C GLU A 172 7.63 -0.66 6.77
N ARG A 173 7.11 -0.48 5.56
CA ARG A 173 7.71 -0.94 4.30
C ARG A 173 8.14 0.24 3.44
N TYR A 174 9.41 0.23 3.04
CA TYR A 174 10.06 1.38 2.39
C TYR A 174 10.57 1.07 0.99
N ALA A 175 10.14 -0.05 0.41
CA ALA A 175 10.37 -0.42 -0.97
C ALA A 175 9.12 -1.09 -1.58
N VAL A 176 9.00 -0.97 -2.89
CA VAL A 176 8.03 -1.72 -3.70
C VAL A 176 8.80 -2.42 -4.80
N SER A 177 8.56 -3.71 -4.96
CA SER A 177 9.04 -4.48 -6.10
C SER A 177 7.84 -4.95 -6.92
N GLN A 178 7.86 -4.74 -8.24
CA GLN A 178 6.74 -5.09 -9.12
C GLN A 178 7.27 -5.61 -10.45
N ASP A 179 6.69 -6.67 -10.95
CA ASP A 179 7.00 -7.17 -12.29
C ASP A 179 6.41 -6.26 -13.38
N TYR A 180 7.15 -6.10 -14.45
CA TYR A 180 6.68 -5.45 -15.65
C TYR A 180 7.41 -5.99 -16.88
N LYS A 181 6.74 -6.78 -17.70
CA LYS A 181 7.33 -7.51 -18.84
C LYS A 181 8.45 -8.44 -18.34
N ALA A 182 9.62 -8.40 -18.97
CA ALA A 182 10.83 -9.16 -18.57
C ALA A 182 11.70 -8.40 -17.56
N ASN A 183 11.11 -7.59 -16.67
CA ASN A 183 11.87 -6.82 -15.67
C ASN A 183 11.13 -6.81 -14.34
N ILE A 184 11.89 -6.67 -13.26
CA ILE A 184 11.37 -6.23 -11.96
C ILE A 184 11.67 -4.73 -11.82
N ILE A 185 10.64 -3.97 -11.45
CA ILE A 185 10.74 -2.54 -11.17
C ILE A 185 10.77 -2.36 -9.66
N GLU A 186 11.81 -1.72 -9.16
CA GLU A 186 11.99 -1.36 -7.76
C GLU A 186 11.74 0.13 -7.57
N TYR A 187 10.95 0.48 -6.55
CA TYR A 187 10.76 1.83 -6.05
C TYR A 187 11.24 1.92 -4.61
N ASP A 188 12.04 2.92 -4.32
CA ASP A 188 12.33 3.34 -2.96
C ASP A 188 11.22 4.30 -2.49
N VAL A 189 10.73 4.09 -1.27
CA VAL A 189 9.69 4.89 -0.62
C VAL A 189 10.23 5.36 0.73
N HIS A 190 9.82 6.54 1.17
CA HIS A 190 10.11 7.01 2.52
C HIS A 190 8.96 7.83 3.08
N HIS A 191 8.58 7.54 4.29
CA HIS A 191 7.65 8.28 5.13
C HIS A 191 8.11 8.20 6.58
N VAL A 192 7.57 9.02 7.43
CA VAL A 192 7.74 8.86 8.88
C VAL A 192 7.00 7.61 9.34
N GLU A 193 7.34 7.11 10.49
CA GLU A 193 6.61 5.98 11.08
C GLU A 193 5.10 6.27 11.13
N TRP A 194 4.28 5.26 10.77
CA TRP A 194 2.83 5.41 10.76
C TRP A 194 2.29 5.68 12.17
N PRO A 195 1.61 6.83 12.40
CA PRO A 195 0.94 7.11 13.67
C PRO A 195 -0.36 6.30 13.74
N MET A 196 -0.31 5.16 14.41
CA MET A 196 -1.46 4.27 14.50
C MET A 196 -2.44 4.71 15.59
N GLN A 197 -3.73 4.54 15.31
CA GLN A 197 -4.83 4.76 16.23
C GLN A 197 -5.69 3.50 16.32
N SER A 198 -6.40 3.35 17.43
CA SER A 198 -7.34 2.25 17.60
C SER A 198 -8.48 2.36 16.58
N ILE A 199 -8.89 1.21 16.05
CA ILE A 199 -10.02 1.08 15.14
C ILE A 199 -10.90 -0.08 15.59
N THR A 200 -12.20 0.09 15.50
CA THR A 200 -13.18 -0.98 15.75
C THR A 200 -13.94 -1.25 14.47
N LEU A 201 -13.81 -2.46 13.98
CA LEU A 201 -14.58 -2.97 12.85
C LEU A 201 -16.02 -3.26 13.30
N LYS A 202 -17.00 -2.72 12.56
CA LYS A 202 -18.44 -2.96 12.78
C LYS A 202 -19.00 -3.92 11.76
N LYS A 203 -18.58 -3.78 10.51
CA LYS A 203 -19.00 -4.64 9.40
C LYS A 203 -17.86 -4.74 8.39
N LEU A 204 -17.67 -5.91 7.80
CA LEU A 204 -16.76 -6.13 6.69
C LEU A 204 -17.43 -7.10 5.71
N GLU A 205 -17.48 -6.71 4.44
CA GLU A 205 -17.92 -7.53 3.32
C GLU A 205 -16.86 -7.44 2.24
N LEU A 206 -16.30 -8.58 1.89
CA LEU A 206 -15.26 -8.71 0.87
C LEU A 206 -15.71 -9.73 -0.17
N ASP A 207 -15.57 -9.37 -1.42
CA ASP A 207 -15.62 -10.29 -2.54
C ASP A 207 -14.58 -9.88 -3.56
N TYR A 208 -13.46 -10.57 -3.52
CA TYR A 208 -12.35 -10.48 -4.47
C TYR A 208 -12.14 -11.85 -5.08
N PRO A 209 -12.84 -12.20 -6.18
CA PRO A 209 -12.91 -13.57 -6.70
C PRO A 209 -11.56 -14.25 -6.89
N LYS A 210 -10.51 -13.47 -7.19
CA LYS A 210 -9.13 -13.98 -7.33
C LYS A 210 -8.44 -14.28 -6.00
N PHE A 211 -8.91 -13.68 -4.92
CA PHE A 211 -8.22 -13.68 -3.61
C PHE A 211 -9.13 -14.12 -2.45
N ASN A 212 -10.38 -14.55 -2.70
CA ASN A 212 -11.32 -14.94 -1.66
C ASN A 212 -10.82 -16.11 -0.79
N HIS A 213 -9.90 -16.93 -1.31
CA HIS A 213 -9.26 -17.99 -0.55
C HIS A 213 -8.17 -17.48 0.40
N LEU A 214 -7.65 -16.26 0.19
CA LEU A 214 -6.60 -15.63 1.00
C LEU A 214 -7.15 -14.58 1.96
N ILE A 215 -8.17 -13.84 1.53
CA ILE A 215 -8.77 -12.77 2.33
C ILE A 215 -10.24 -13.09 2.58
N ASN A 216 -10.63 -13.05 3.82
CA ASN A 216 -12.00 -13.33 4.24
C ASN A 216 -12.53 -12.22 5.13
N ASN A 217 -13.75 -12.38 5.63
CA ASN A 217 -14.46 -11.35 6.39
C ASN A 217 -13.89 -11.06 7.79
N LYS A 218 -12.87 -11.78 8.24
CA LYS A 218 -12.25 -11.53 9.53
C LYS A 218 -10.72 -11.45 9.40
N PRO A 219 -10.15 -10.26 9.30
CA PRO A 219 -8.70 -10.10 9.35
C PRO A 219 -8.15 -10.45 10.75
N ASP A 220 -6.91 -10.94 10.76
CA ASP A 220 -6.19 -11.28 12.00
C ASP A 220 -5.69 -10.02 12.71
N LYS A 221 -5.28 -8.98 11.95
CA LYS A 221 -4.90 -7.68 12.48
C LYS A 221 -5.56 -6.54 11.69
N ILE A 222 -5.86 -5.46 12.40
CA ILE A 222 -6.47 -4.25 11.81
C ILE A 222 -5.75 -3.02 12.35
N HIS A 223 -5.38 -2.09 11.44
CA HIS A 223 -4.80 -0.81 11.84
C HIS A 223 -5.49 0.36 11.14
N TYR A 224 -5.41 1.50 11.79
CA TYR A 224 -5.80 2.78 11.20
C TYR A 224 -4.74 3.82 11.47
N SER A 225 -4.49 4.66 10.48
CA SER A 225 -3.66 5.86 10.64
C SER A 225 -4.33 7.06 9.99
N LYS A 226 -4.21 8.23 10.64
CA LYS A 226 -4.61 9.51 10.01
C LYS A 226 -3.84 9.81 8.75
N GLY A 227 -2.62 9.25 8.62
CA GLY A 227 -1.86 9.33 7.40
C GLY A 227 -0.42 9.77 7.58
N VAL A 228 0.31 9.69 6.48
CA VAL A 228 1.71 10.08 6.36
C VAL A 228 1.97 10.84 5.07
N GLN A 229 3.00 11.68 5.10
CA GLN A 229 3.57 12.31 3.92
C GLN A 229 4.69 11.43 3.38
N VAL A 230 4.71 11.20 2.09
CA VAL A 230 5.52 10.19 1.43
C VAL A 230 6.39 10.80 0.35
N LEU A 231 7.65 10.41 0.34
CA LEU A 231 8.60 10.70 -0.72
C LEU A 231 8.93 9.42 -1.47
N THR A 232 8.93 9.46 -2.78
CA THR A 232 9.32 8.33 -3.60
C THR A 232 10.39 8.74 -4.61
N TRP A 233 11.26 7.78 -4.93
CA TRP A 233 12.32 7.96 -5.91
C TRP A 233 11.91 7.43 -7.28
N ASP A 234 12.69 7.74 -8.28
CA ASP A 234 12.47 7.16 -9.61
C ASP A 234 12.73 5.65 -9.57
N LYS A 235 12.03 4.95 -10.43
CA LYS A 235 12.14 3.49 -10.52
C LYS A 235 13.53 3.05 -10.99
N LYS A 236 13.97 1.96 -10.43
CA LYS A 236 15.07 1.15 -10.94
C LYS A 236 14.50 -0.04 -11.70
N LYS A 237 15.14 -0.45 -12.78
CA LYS A 237 14.76 -1.62 -13.58
C LYS A 237 15.84 -2.67 -13.47
N HIS A 238 15.43 -3.87 -13.15
CA HIS A 238 16.28 -5.07 -13.06
C HIS A 238 15.77 -6.08 -14.06
N LYS A 239 16.65 -6.57 -14.94
CA LYS A 239 16.31 -7.66 -15.87
C LYS A 239 16.08 -8.95 -15.07
N GLN A 240 15.03 -9.67 -15.41
CA GLN A 240 14.81 -11.05 -14.93
C GLN A 240 15.72 -12.02 -15.67
#